data_ccf1c90c8f6126ff2e11d605a0fd39e5
#
_entry.id   ccf1c90c8f6126ff2e11d605a0fd39e5
#
_cell.length_a   1.000
_cell.length_b   1.000
_cell.length_c   1.000
_cell.angle_alpha   90.00
_cell.angle_beta   90.00
_cell.angle_gamma   90.00
#
_symmetry.space_group_name_H-M   'P 1'
#
loop_
_entity.id
_entity.type
_entity.pdbx_description
1 polymer ?
#
loop_
_entity_poly.entity_id
_entity_poly.type
_entity_poly.pdbx_seq_one_letter_code
_entity_poly.pdbx_strand_id
1 'polypeptide(L)'
;MSNKPVYVTQPYLPPLEEFVPYLQQIWENKILTNGGPMHQQLEAALCDYLGVEHIALFNNGTIALLTALQALRVTGEVITTPYSFVATAHSLLWNGIKPVFVDIDPHTLNLDPTKIEAAITPQTTAIMPVHCYGNPCDVAAIQKIADNYNLRVIYDAAHAFGVQDAGGSILRHGDLSALSFHATKVFNTFEGGAIVCPDAKTKQRINNLKNFGIVDEVTVVAPGINGKMSEINAAFGLLQLQHIDRAMIRRREIDQTYREQLKDIKGIRIVAEGGQNVANYSYFPILIEADYPLDRDALYQKLKQENIFARRYFYPLISEFPMYRGMPSAQRNNLPVANEVASKVLCLPIYPALDNDDLARIINSLRGH
;
A
#
# COMPACT_ATOMS: atom_id res chain seq x y z
N MET A 1 -32.15 11.38 -9.65
CA MET A 1 -30.97 10.72 -9.09
C MET A 1 -29.73 11.48 -9.54
N SER A 2 -28.79 11.75 -8.66
CA SER A 2 -27.55 12.46 -9.01
C SER A 2 -26.80 11.69 -10.10
N ASN A 3 -26.47 12.34 -11.23
CA ASN A 3 -25.65 11.75 -12.28
C ASN A 3 -24.17 12.08 -12.07
N LYS A 4 -23.79 12.41 -10.82
CA LYS A 4 -22.43 12.78 -10.45
C LYS A 4 -21.52 11.56 -10.54
N PRO A 5 -20.31 11.68 -11.09
CA PRO A 5 -19.36 10.57 -11.14
C PRO A 5 -18.89 10.19 -9.73
N VAL A 6 -18.91 8.89 -9.45
CA VAL A 6 -18.37 8.29 -8.22
C VAL A 6 -17.11 7.51 -8.56
N TYR A 7 -15.97 7.96 -8.07
CA TYR A 7 -14.68 7.31 -8.31
C TYR A 7 -14.38 6.25 -7.23
N VAL A 8 -13.50 5.31 -7.54
CA VAL A 8 -13.07 4.25 -6.59
C VAL A 8 -12.52 4.81 -5.28
N THR A 9 -11.89 5.97 -5.34
CA THR A 9 -11.41 6.71 -4.18
C THR A 9 -11.38 8.21 -4.47
N GLN A 10 -11.40 8.98 -3.40
CA GLN A 10 -11.24 10.44 -3.44
C GLN A 10 -10.33 10.83 -2.28
N PRO A 11 -9.34 11.72 -2.49
CA PRO A 11 -8.54 12.26 -1.40
C PRO A 11 -9.41 12.92 -0.34
N TYR A 12 -9.15 12.60 0.92
CA TYR A 12 -9.71 13.39 2.01
C TYR A 12 -8.93 14.69 2.14
N LEU A 13 -9.63 15.80 2.10
CA LEU A 13 -9.07 17.14 2.30
C LEU A 13 -9.74 17.76 3.53
N PRO A 14 -9.00 17.99 4.63
CA PRO A 14 -9.46 18.82 5.74
C PRO A 14 -9.83 20.23 5.30
N PRO A 15 -10.57 21.01 6.11
CA PRO A 15 -10.85 22.39 5.82
C PRO A 15 -9.58 23.19 5.52
N LEU A 16 -9.59 23.99 4.44
CA LEU A 16 -8.41 24.75 4.00
C LEU A 16 -7.91 25.72 5.08
N GLU A 17 -8.84 26.33 5.81
CA GLU A 17 -8.57 27.24 6.90
C GLU A 17 -7.74 26.65 8.03
N GLU A 18 -7.84 25.33 8.25
CA GLU A 18 -7.02 24.60 9.23
C GLU A 18 -5.58 24.37 8.72
N PHE A 19 -5.36 24.42 7.40
CA PHE A 19 -4.03 24.30 6.82
C PHE A 19 -3.26 25.63 6.79
N VAL A 20 -3.96 26.77 6.74
CA VAL A 20 -3.35 28.10 6.64
C VAL A 20 -2.34 28.41 7.76
N PRO A 21 -2.58 28.06 9.05
CA PRO A 21 -1.60 28.30 10.12
C PRO A 21 -0.27 27.55 9.90
N TYR A 22 -0.30 26.35 9.35
CA TYR A 22 0.93 25.60 9.02
C TYR A 22 1.70 26.27 7.89
N LEU A 23 1.00 26.77 6.87
CA LEU A 23 1.64 27.53 5.80
C LEU A 23 2.30 28.82 6.32
N GLN A 24 1.63 29.55 7.21
CA GLN A 24 2.20 30.73 7.85
C GLN A 24 3.51 30.44 8.58
N GLN A 25 3.56 29.35 9.35
CA GLN A 25 4.79 28.91 10.03
C GLN A 25 5.93 28.60 9.04
N ILE A 26 5.63 27.95 7.91
CA ILE A 26 6.62 27.67 6.86
C ILE A 26 7.16 28.97 6.27
N TRP A 27 6.29 29.97 6.00
CA TRP A 27 6.69 31.27 5.49
C TRP A 27 7.56 32.08 6.48
N GLU A 28 7.25 32.01 7.76
CA GLU A 28 8.02 32.63 8.84
C GLU A 28 9.39 31.97 9.01
N ASN A 29 9.43 30.64 9.04
CA ASN A 29 10.67 29.87 9.24
C ASN A 29 11.59 29.86 8.01
N LYS A 30 11.04 30.05 6.80
CA LYS A 30 11.75 30.00 5.51
C LYS A 30 12.53 28.71 5.28
N ILE A 31 12.11 27.61 5.91
CA ILE A 31 12.64 26.25 5.73
C ILE A 31 11.62 25.48 4.90
N LEU A 32 12.01 24.96 3.73
CA LEU A 32 11.09 24.32 2.80
C LEU A 32 11.35 22.81 2.65
N THR A 33 12.50 22.34 3.09
CA THR A 33 12.97 20.93 2.93
C THR A 33 14.11 20.65 3.91
N ASN A 34 14.80 19.50 3.74
CA ASN A 34 15.96 19.08 4.53
C ASN A 34 15.68 18.80 6.00
N GLY A 35 14.53 18.21 6.31
CA GLY A 35 14.19 17.82 7.67
C GLY A 35 13.89 18.99 8.60
N GLY A 36 13.14 19.97 8.10
CA GLY A 36 12.72 21.12 8.87
C GLY A 36 11.68 20.79 9.96
N PRO A 37 11.14 21.83 10.64
CA PRO A 37 10.28 21.66 11.81
C PRO A 37 9.03 20.80 11.55
N MET A 38 8.34 20.98 10.40
CA MET A 38 7.13 20.21 10.07
C MET A 38 7.48 18.75 9.82
N HIS A 39 8.58 18.48 9.13
CA HIS A 39 9.07 17.13 8.89
C HIS A 39 9.37 16.40 10.22
N GLN A 40 10.08 17.05 11.16
CA GLN A 40 10.42 16.45 12.46
C GLN A 40 9.18 16.19 13.31
N GLN A 41 8.24 17.14 13.34
CA GLN A 41 6.96 16.99 14.04
C GLN A 41 6.14 15.83 13.44
N LEU A 42 6.09 15.70 12.12
CA LEU A 42 5.36 14.62 11.47
C LEU A 42 6.01 13.27 11.75
N GLU A 43 7.34 13.16 11.74
CA GLU A 43 8.01 11.90 12.12
C GLU A 43 7.63 11.48 13.55
N ALA A 44 7.67 12.39 14.51
CA ALA A 44 7.30 12.12 15.90
C ALA A 44 5.82 11.71 16.02
N ALA A 45 4.91 12.50 15.43
CA ALA A 45 3.48 12.24 15.47
C ALA A 45 3.10 10.91 14.80
N LEU A 46 3.78 10.52 13.72
CA LEU A 46 3.57 9.22 13.08
C LEU A 46 4.12 8.06 13.92
N CYS A 47 5.25 8.23 14.59
CA CYS A 47 5.74 7.22 15.53
C CYS A 47 4.71 6.95 16.63
N ASP A 48 4.18 8.00 17.23
CA ASP A 48 3.17 7.91 18.29
C ASP A 48 1.86 7.27 17.75
N TYR A 49 1.35 7.76 16.62
CA TYR A 49 0.10 7.26 16.06
C TYR A 49 0.17 5.80 15.60
N LEU A 50 1.26 5.42 14.95
CA LEU A 50 1.46 4.07 14.40
C LEU A 50 2.00 3.08 15.44
N GLY A 51 2.41 3.53 16.63
CA GLY A 51 3.01 2.68 17.65
C GLY A 51 4.34 2.06 17.21
N VAL A 52 5.20 2.85 16.56
CA VAL A 52 6.53 2.43 16.08
C VAL A 52 7.61 3.36 16.61
N GLU A 53 8.83 2.84 16.83
CA GLU A 53 9.90 3.65 17.42
C GLU A 53 10.63 4.53 16.41
N HIS A 54 10.78 4.05 15.18
CA HIS A 54 11.59 4.72 14.17
C HIS A 54 10.89 4.75 12.81
N ILE A 55 10.71 5.94 12.27
CA ILE A 55 10.19 6.20 10.93
C ILE A 55 11.08 7.22 10.20
N ALA A 56 11.24 7.05 8.90
CA ALA A 56 11.92 8.03 8.03
C ALA A 56 10.97 8.42 6.88
N LEU A 57 10.72 9.72 6.71
CA LEU A 57 9.80 10.24 5.70
C LEU A 57 10.46 10.43 4.34
N PHE A 58 9.67 10.23 3.28
CA PHE A 58 10.07 10.30 1.88
C PHE A 58 9.10 11.14 1.06
N ASN A 59 9.56 11.60 -0.10
CA ASN A 59 8.74 12.32 -1.08
C ASN A 59 7.68 11.45 -1.78
N ASN A 60 7.84 10.12 -1.80
CA ASN A 60 6.84 9.16 -2.25
C ASN A 60 7.19 7.71 -1.82
N GLY A 61 6.19 6.80 -1.93
CA GLY A 61 6.37 5.40 -1.55
C GLY A 61 7.33 4.62 -2.46
N THR A 62 7.43 4.95 -3.73
CA THR A 62 8.36 4.27 -4.67
C THR A 62 9.80 4.52 -4.27
N ILE A 63 10.15 5.77 -3.95
CA ILE A 63 11.50 6.13 -3.47
C ILE A 63 11.77 5.49 -2.09
N ALA A 64 10.75 5.35 -1.25
CA ALA A 64 10.88 4.60 0.00
C ALA A 64 11.26 3.13 -0.26
N LEU A 65 10.56 2.43 -1.17
CA LEU A 65 10.90 1.05 -1.56
C LEU A 65 12.32 0.93 -2.13
N LEU A 66 12.68 1.82 -3.06
CA LEU A 66 14.04 1.87 -3.64
C LEU A 66 15.11 2.01 -2.54
N THR A 67 14.88 2.93 -1.60
CA THR A 67 15.83 3.20 -0.51
C THR A 67 15.86 2.07 0.51
N ALA A 68 14.74 1.39 0.78
CA ALA A 68 14.70 0.23 1.69
C ALA A 68 15.60 -0.91 1.18
N LEU A 69 15.54 -1.20 -0.13
CA LEU A 69 16.41 -2.20 -0.77
C LEU A 69 17.90 -1.84 -0.64
N GLN A 70 18.24 -0.56 -0.89
CA GLN A 70 19.61 -0.06 -0.71
C GLN A 70 20.07 -0.06 0.75
N ALA A 71 19.18 0.28 1.68
CA ALA A 71 19.49 0.30 3.11
C ALA A 71 19.89 -1.09 3.64
N LEU A 72 19.24 -2.14 3.15
CA LEU A 72 19.56 -3.53 3.50
C LEU A 72 20.59 -4.18 2.56
N ARG A 73 21.09 -3.46 1.56
CA ARG A 73 22.05 -3.97 0.56
C ARG A 73 21.53 -5.22 -0.17
N VAL A 74 20.25 -5.22 -0.49
CA VAL A 74 19.60 -6.32 -1.22
C VAL A 74 20.13 -6.36 -2.65
N THR A 75 20.44 -7.56 -3.13
CA THR A 75 20.98 -7.83 -4.48
C THR A 75 20.40 -9.14 -5.02
N GLY A 76 20.77 -9.54 -6.22
CA GLY A 76 20.39 -10.84 -6.79
C GLY A 76 18.91 -10.97 -7.09
N GLU A 77 18.23 -11.85 -6.38
CA GLU A 77 16.80 -12.14 -6.57
C GLU A 77 15.98 -11.80 -5.31
N VAL A 78 14.78 -11.27 -5.53
CA VAL A 78 13.80 -10.99 -4.47
C VAL A 78 12.48 -11.66 -4.81
N ILE A 79 11.97 -12.48 -3.90
CA ILE A 79 10.65 -13.10 -4.01
C ILE A 79 9.58 -12.06 -3.69
N THR A 80 8.58 -11.93 -4.58
CA THR A 80 7.45 -11.02 -4.42
C THR A 80 6.20 -11.57 -5.08
N THR A 81 5.09 -10.82 -5.02
CA THR A 81 3.82 -11.18 -5.64
C THR A 81 3.63 -10.51 -7.00
N PRO A 82 2.96 -11.14 -7.97
CA PRO A 82 2.51 -10.47 -9.19
C PRO A 82 1.26 -9.61 -8.97
N TYR A 83 0.57 -9.79 -7.83
CA TYR A 83 -0.71 -9.19 -7.50
C TYR A 83 -0.53 -7.98 -6.58
N SER A 84 -0.05 -6.88 -7.16
CA SER A 84 0.21 -5.61 -6.47
C SER A 84 0.22 -4.46 -7.47
N PHE A 85 0.40 -3.24 -6.96
CA PHE A 85 0.75 -2.10 -7.79
C PHE A 85 2.19 -2.25 -8.32
N VAL A 86 2.41 -1.78 -9.53
CA VAL A 86 3.67 -2.01 -10.26
C VAL A 86 4.93 -1.48 -9.56
N ALA A 87 4.78 -0.49 -8.66
CA ALA A 87 5.90 0.07 -7.90
C ALA A 87 6.68 -1.00 -7.09
N THR A 88 5.99 -2.02 -6.57
CA THR A 88 6.61 -3.15 -5.87
C THR A 88 7.72 -3.79 -6.72
N ALA A 89 7.39 -4.25 -7.93
CA ALA A 89 8.37 -4.90 -8.81
C ALA A 89 9.32 -3.91 -9.51
N HIS A 90 8.84 -2.70 -9.84
CA HIS A 90 9.69 -1.68 -10.46
C HIS A 90 10.82 -1.24 -9.52
N SER A 91 10.58 -1.17 -8.20
CA SER A 91 11.64 -0.84 -7.24
C SER A 91 12.79 -1.85 -7.26
N LEU A 92 12.50 -3.12 -7.55
CA LEU A 92 13.51 -4.17 -7.71
C LEU A 92 14.34 -3.94 -8.98
N LEU A 93 13.67 -3.79 -10.14
CA LEU A 93 14.38 -3.59 -11.42
C LEU A 93 15.25 -2.32 -11.41
N TRP A 94 14.76 -1.22 -10.83
CA TRP A 94 15.54 0.02 -10.71
C TRP A 94 16.78 -0.12 -9.83
N ASN A 95 16.79 -1.10 -8.92
CA ASN A 95 17.95 -1.48 -8.11
C ASN A 95 18.81 -2.59 -8.77
N GLY A 96 18.53 -3.00 -10.00
CA GLY A 96 19.23 -4.09 -10.67
C GLY A 96 18.93 -5.47 -10.05
N ILE A 97 17.84 -5.62 -9.33
CA ILE A 97 17.41 -6.82 -8.64
C ILE A 97 16.34 -7.53 -9.49
N LYS A 98 16.47 -8.84 -9.62
CA LYS A 98 15.50 -9.66 -10.36
C LYS A 98 14.31 -10.03 -9.47
N PRO A 99 13.07 -9.64 -9.81
CA PRO A 99 11.89 -10.15 -9.12
C PRO A 99 11.64 -11.61 -9.46
N VAL A 100 11.29 -12.40 -8.44
CA VAL A 100 10.79 -13.76 -8.56
C VAL A 100 9.35 -13.77 -8.08
N PHE A 101 8.41 -13.93 -9.01
CA PHE A 101 6.99 -13.93 -8.67
C PHE A 101 6.56 -15.27 -8.09
N VAL A 102 5.88 -15.22 -6.96
CA VAL A 102 5.22 -16.35 -6.30
C VAL A 102 3.74 -16.06 -6.19
N ASP A 103 2.92 -17.09 -6.36
CA ASP A 103 1.47 -16.99 -6.39
C ASP A 103 0.89 -16.53 -5.05
N ILE A 104 -0.38 -16.20 -5.04
CA ILE A 104 -1.09 -15.68 -3.88
C ILE A 104 -1.98 -16.73 -3.22
N ASP A 105 -2.31 -16.53 -1.97
CA ASP A 105 -3.36 -17.26 -1.26
C ASP A 105 -4.75 -16.82 -1.74
N PRO A 106 -5.67 -17.75 -2.05
CA PRO A 106 -6.98 -17.42 -2.63
C PRO A 106 -7.95 -16.71 -1.67
N HIS A 107 -7.67 -16.72 -0.38
CA HIS A 107 -8.53 -16.13 0.65
C HIS A 107 -8.07 -14.72 1.04
N THR A 108 -6.78 -14.57 1.30
CA THR A 108 -6.17 -13.31 1.75
C THR A 108 -5.71 -12.43 0.60
N LEU A 109 -5.48 -13.01 -0.58
CA LEU A 109 -4.91 -12.39 -1.78
C LEU A 109 -3.48 -11.86 -1.58
N ASN A 110 -2.84 -12.22 -0.49
CA ASN A 110 -1.44 -11.94 -0.20
C ASN A 110 -0.54 -13.04 -0.76
N LEU A 111 0.77 -12.78 -0.79
CA LEU A 111 1.78 -13.78 -1.13
C LEU A 111 1.58 -15.06 -0.31
N ASP A 112 1.45 -16.20 -0.98
CA ASP A 112 1.25 -17.50 -0.34
C ASP A 112 2.57 -18.02 0.25
N PRO A 113 2.73 -18.06 1.59
CA PRO A 113 3.98 -18.47 2.20
C PRO A 113 4.33 -19.93 1.92
N THR A 114 3.34 -20.79 1.66
CA THR A 114 3.58 -22.22 1.37
C THR A 114 4.30 -22.46 0.04
N LYS A 115 4.34 -21.46 -0.83
CA LYS A 115 4.97 -21.51 -2.15
C LYS A 115 6.34 -20.82 -2.19
N ILE A 116 6.74 -20.10 -1.13
CA ILE A 116 7.97 -19.31 -1.09
C ILE A 116 9.21 -20.22 -1.18
N GLU A 117 9.30 -21.26 -0.37
CA GLU A 117 10.50 -22.11 -0.29
C GLU A 117 10.87 -22.73 -1.64
N ALA A 118 9.86 -23.14 -2.44
CA ALA A 118 10.06 -23.70 -3.78
C ALA A 118 10.66 -22.69 -4.80
N ALA A 119 10.56 -21.38 -4.51
CA ALA A 119 11.07 -20.32 -5.36
C ALA A 119 12.46 -19.81 -4.94
N ILE A 120 12.99 -20.29 -3.80
CA ILE A 120 14.32 -19.87 -3.29
C ILE A 120 15.42 -20.48 -4.16
N THR A 121 16.36 -19.65 -4.58
CA THR A 121 17.59 -20.02 -5.29
C THR A 121 18.80 -19.51 -4.52
N PRO A 122 20.04 -19.93 -4.88
CA PRO A 122 21.25 -19.37 -4.28
C PRO A 122 21.41 -17.85 -4.48
N GLN A 123 20.67 -17.24 -5.39
CA GLN A 123 20.67 -15.80 -5.67
C GLN A 123 19.60 -15.05 -4.85
N THR A 124 18.67 -15.75 -4.21
CA THR A 124 17.60 -15.13 -3.40
C THR A 124 18.20 -14.51 -2.14
N THR A 125 17.97 -13.21 -1.93
CA THR A 125 18.50 -12.47 -0.78
C THR A 125 17.41 -11.82 0.09
N ALA A 126 16.18 -11.69 -0.45
CA ALA A 126 15.08 -11.12 0.30
C ALA A 126 13.71 -11.63 -0.18
N ILE A 127 12.71 -11.41 0.69
CA ILE A 127 11.29 -11.54 0.38
C ILE A 127 10.68 -10.14 0.50
N MET A 128 9.91 -9.70 -0.50
CA MET A 128 9.16 -8.46 -0.49
C MET A 128 7.66 -8.76 -0.64
N PRO A 129 6.98 -9.13 0.47
CA PRO A 129 5.55 -9.33 0.47
C PRO A 129 4.81 -8.01 0.48
N VAL A 130 3.54 -8.03 0.05
CA VAL A 130 2.66 -6.85 0.05
C VAL A 130 1.50 -7.10 0.97
N HIS A 131 1.22 -6.19 1.90
CA HIS A 131 -0.04 -6.19 2.66
C HIS A 131 -1.17 -5.69 1.75
N CYS A 132 -1.63 -6.59 0.87
CA CYS A 132 -2.56 -6.26 -0.20
C CYS A 132 -3.89 -5.73 0.37
N TYR A 133 -4.35 -4.57 -0.12
CA TYR A 133 -5.54 -3.87 0.37
C TYR A 133 -5.51 -3.46 1.86
N GLY A 134 -4.38 -3.59 2.53
CA GLY A 134 -4.24 -3.42 3.96
C GLY A 134 -4.48 -4.71 4.77
N ASN A 135 -4.73 -5.84 4.11
CA ASN A 135 -4.80 -7.13 4.79
C ASN A 135 -3.40 -7.60 5.17
N PRO A 136 -3.14 -7.96 6.44
CA PRO A 136 -1.84 -8.49 6.85
C PRO A 136 -1.47 -9.78 6.11
N CYS A 137 -0.22 -9.85 5.64
CA CYS A 137 0.38 -11.13 5.26
C CYS A 137 0.48 -12.07 6.47
N ASP A 138 0.67 -13.37 6.24
CA ASP A 138 1.09 -14.29 7.29
C ASP A 138 2.56 -13.99 7.67
N VAL A 139 2.72 -12.98 8.52
CA VAL A 139 4.04 -12.46 8.91
C VAL A 139 4.86 -13.51 9.66
N ALA A 140 4.22 -14.40 10.41
CA ALA A 140 4.89 -15.45 11.18
C ALA A 140 5.47 -16.52 10.26
N ALA A 141 4.69 -17.00 9.29
CA ALA A 141 5.16 -17.98 8.31
C ALA A 141 6.28 -17.41 7.44
N ILE A 142 6.14 -16.16 6.95
CA ILE A 142 7.17 -15.49 6.14
C ILE A 142 8.46 -15.30 6.94
N GLN A 143 8.37 -14.85 8.20
CA GLN A 143 9.54 -14.67 9.05
C GLN A 143 10.28 -15.98 9.30
N LYS A 144 9.54 -17.06 9.59
CA LYS A 144 10.13 -18.40 9.77
C LYS A 144 10.93 -18.84 8.54
N ILE A 145 10.40 -18.62 7.34
CA ILE A 145 11.12 -18.94 6.09
C ILE A 145 12.36 -18.04 5.96
N ALA A 146 12.22 -16.75 6.19
CA ALA A 146 13.33 -15.81 6.12
C ALA A 146 14.47 -16.18 7.08
N ASP A 147 14.14 -16.57 8.31
CA ASP A 147 15.12 -17.03 9.31
C ASP A 147 15.84 -18.31 8.86
N ASN A 148 15.09 -19.29 8.32
CA ASN A 148 15.65 -20.56 7.85
C ASN A 148 16.65 -20.39 6.70
N TYR A 149 16.41 -19.42 5.83
CA TYR A 149 17.22 -19.17 4.63
C TYR A 149 18.09 -17.93 4.71
N ASN A 150 18.14 -17.27 5.87
CA ASN A 150 18.88 -16.01 6.10
C ASN A 150 18.54 -14.92 5.08
N LEU A 151 17.25 -14.74 4.79
CA LEU A 151 16.71 -13.75 3.87
C LEU A 151 16.28 -12.48 4.61
N ARG A 152 16.37 -11.34 3.95
CA ARG A 152 15.75 -10.10 4.42
C ARG A 152 14.25 -10.07 4.12
N VAL A 153 13.48 -9.39 4.95
CA VAL A 153 12.05 -9.18 4.72
C VAL A 153 11.75 -7.68 4.67
N ILE A 154 11.25 -7.21 3.52
CA ILE A 154 10.82 -5.83 3.32
C ILE A 154 9.33 -5.86 2.96
N TYR A 155 8.46 -5.37 3.85
CA TYR A 155 7.05 -5.26 3.54
C TYR A 155 6.76 -4.03 2.68
N ASP A 156 6.15 -4.25 1.50
CA ASP A 156 5.40 -3.19 0.84
C ASP A 156 4.09 -3.01 1.61
N ALA A 157 4.09 -2.04 2.50
CA ALA A 157 2.99 -1.69 3.38
C ALA A 157 2.21 -0.45 2.87
N ALA A 158 2.28 -0.16 1.56
CA ALA A 158 1.65 1.01 0.95
C ALA A 158 0.13 1.12 1.23
N HIS A 159 -0.52 0.02 1.61
CA HIS A 159 -1.95 -0.04 1.95
C HIS A 159 -2.21 -0.25 3.45
N ALA A 160 -1.18 -0.35 4.28
CA ALA A 160 -1.31 -0.82 5.67
C ALA A 160 -1.14 0.27 6.74
N PHE A 161 -1.37 1.54 6.39
CA PHE A 161 -1.35 2.64 7.38
C PHE A 161 -2.37 2.38 8.49
N GLY A 162 -1.93 2.39 9.75
CA GLY A 162 -2.78 2.19 10.93
C GLY A 162 -3.32 0.77 11.13
N VAL A 163 -2.93 -0.19 10.29
CA VAL A 163 -3.30 -1.60 10.45
C VAL A 163 -2.56 -2.21 11.64
N GLN A 164 -3.28 -2.99 12.45
CA GLN A 164 -2.74 -3.64 13.64
C GLN A 164 -3.10 -5.14 13.66
N ASP A 165 -2.20 -5.93 14.21
CA ASP A 165 -2.47 -7.30 14.64
C ASP A 165 -2.59 -7.37 16.19
N ALA A 166 -2.67 -8.57 16.76
CA ALA A 166 -2.81 -8.77 18.20
C ALA A 166 -1.65 -8.16 19.03
N GLY A 167 -0.49 -7.92 18.42
CA GLY A 167 0.69 -7.35 19.10
C GLY A 167 0.89 -5.86 18.83
N GLY A 168 0.01 -5.17 18.11
CA GLY A 168 0.11 -3.77 17.75
C GLY A 168 0.31 -3.52 16.25
N SER A 169 1.07 -2.50 15.88
CA SER A 169 1.26 -2.13 14.48
C SER A 169 1.81 -3.28 13.61
N ILE A 170 1.18 -3.54 12.46
CA ILE A 170 1.68 -4.52 11.49
C ILE A 170 3.05 -4.12 10.92
N LEU A 171 3.39 -2.84 11.00
CA LEU A 171 4.62 -2.28 10.44
C LEU A 171 5.90 -2.66 11.21
N ARG A 172 5.75 -3.28 12.39
CA ARG A 172 6.89 -3.74 13.22
C ARG A 172 7.52 -5.04 12.71
N HIS A 173 6.88 -5.72 11.77
CA HIS A 173 7.36 -6.99 11.24
C HIS A 173 8.37 -6.83 10.10
N GLY A 174 9.23 -7.84 9.96
CA GLY A 174 10.32 -7.84 8.98
C GLY A 174 11.47 -6.91 9.35
N ASP A 175 12.40 -6.71 8.42
CA ASP A 175 13.52 -5.79 8.58
C ASP A 175 13.07 -4.33 8.36
N LEU A 176 12.20 -4.07 7.37
CA LEU A 176 11.67 -2.75 7.04
C LEU A 176 10.23 -2.87 6.51
N SER A 177 9.41 -1.82 6.76
CA SER A 177 8.09 -1.65 6.14
C SER A 177 8.02 -0.31 5.42
N ALA A 178 7.66 -0.31 4.13
CA ALA A 178 7.55 0.89 3.31
C ALA A 178 6.08 1.31 3.15
N LEU A 179 5.76 2.56 3.51
CA LEU A 179 4.46 3.18 3.40
C LEU A 179 4.37 4.13 2.21
N SER A 180 3.18 4.28 1.67
CA SER A 180 2.84 5.31 0.68
C SER A 180 1.82 6.29 1.27
N PHE A 181 2.09 7.57 1.11
CA PHE A 181 1.20 8.68 1.47
C PHE A 181 0.72 9.43 0.23
N HIS A 182 0.62 8.72 -0.90
CA HIS A 182 0.02 9.24 -2.12
C HIS A 182 -1.45 9.65 -1.88
N ALA A 183 -1.94 10.64 -2.62
CA ALA A 183 -3.27 11.23 -2.47
C ALA A 183 -4.44 10.22 -2.42
N THR A 184 -4.30 9.04 -3.01
CA THR A 184 -5.31 7.98 -3.00
C THR A 184 -5.32 7.11 -1.74
N LYS A 185 -4.34 7.25 -0.86
CA LYS A 185 -4.20 6.42 0.35
C LYS A 185 -5.11 6.92 1.47
N VAL A 186 -5.31 6.08 2.48
CA VAL A 186 -6.13 6.40 3.66
C VAL A 186 -5.57 7.60 4.40
N PHE A 187 -4.27 7.63 4.60
CA PHE A 187 -3.51 8.78 5.06
C PHE A 187 -2.67 9.29 3.89
N ASN A 188 -2.73 10.60 3.61
CA ASN A 188 -2.00 11.17 2.48
C ASN A 188 -1.32 12.50 2.84
N THR A 189 -0.27 12.82 2.09
CA THR A 189 0.46 14.07 2.17
C THR A 189 0.57 14.74 0.79
N PHE A 190 -0.50 14.67 -0.03
CA PHE A 190 -0.50 14.86 -1.49
C PHE A 190 0.35 13.78 -2.15
N GLU A 191 1.65 13.90 -2.06
CA GLU A 191 2.67 12.91 -2.34
C GLU A 191 3.53 12.70 -1.09
N GLY A 192 3.88 11.46 -0.80
CA GLY A 192 4.73 11.11 0.33
C GLY A 192 4.89 9.61 0.50
N GLY A 193 5.75 9.26 1.42
CA GLY A 193 6.00 7.89 1.85
C GLY A 193 6.82 7.84 3.12
N ALA A 194 7.02 6.66 3.64
CA ALA A 194 7.87 6.46 4.80
C ALA A 194 8.47 5.05 4.82
N ILE A 195 9.55 4.89 5.55
CA ILE A 195 10.08 3.58 5.96
C ILE A 195 10.02 3.51 7.49
N VAL A 196 9.35 2.48 8.00
CA VAL A 196 9.44 2.06 9.40
C VAL A 196 10.62 1.11 9.51
N CYS A 197 11.47 1.33 10.51
CA CYS A 197 12.71 0.57 10.73
C CYS A 197 12.93 0.23 12.20
N PRO A 198 13.71 -0.83 12.51
CA PRO A 198 13.78 -1.40 13.85
C PRO A 198 14.62 -0.60 14.83
N ASP A 199 15.54 0.23 14.36
CA ASP A 199 16.51 0.91 15.21
C ASP A 199 17.02 2.25 14.64
N ALA A 200 17.60 3.07 15.51
CA ALA A 200 18.13 4.39 15.18
C ALA A 200 19.30 4.35 14.17
N LYS A 201 20.12 3.30 14.18
CA LYS A 201 21.25 3.15 13.25
C LYS A 201 20.75 2.91 11.83
N THR A 202 19.74 2.07 11.69
CA THR A 202 19.06 1.81 10.40
C THR A 202 18.35 3.08 9.91
N LYS A 203 17.66 3.82 10.82
CA LYS A 203 17.06 5.11 10.49
C LYS A 203 18.11 6.11 9.99
N GLN A 204 19.25 6.21 10.66
CA GLN A 204 20.33 7.13 10.24
C GLN A 204 20.86 6.77 8.85
N ARG A 205 21.07 5.47 8.57
CA ARG A 205 21.48 4.99 7.25
C ARG A 205 20.47 5.38 6.17
N ILE A 206 19.16 5.17 6.44
CA ILE A 206 18.07 5.55 5.53
C ILE A 206 18.05 7.06 5.30
N ASN A 207 18.24 7.87 6.36
CA ASN A 207 18.29 9.32 6.27
C ASN A 207 19.47 9.80 5.41
N ASN A 208 20.63 9.18 5.52
CA ASN A 208 21.76 9.49 4.65
C ASN A 208 21.44 9.15 3.19
N LEU A 209 20.90 7.95 2.92
CA LEU A 209 20.55 7.49 1.57
C LEU A 209 19.53 8.41 0.89
N LYS A 210 18.47 8.86 1.61
CA LYS A 210 17.46 9.76 1.05
C LYS A 210 17.98 11.20 0.86
N ASN A 211 19.19 11.51 1.33
CA ASN A 211 19.86 12.79 1.17
C ASN A 211 21.23 12.63 0.50
N PHE A 212 21.26 12.00 -0.68
CA PHE A 212 22.47 11.83 -1.49
C PHE A 212 23.64 11.10 -0.81
N GLY A 213 23.45 10.47 0.35
CA GLY A 213 24.52 9.86 1.15
C GLY A 213 25.31 10.89 1.97
N ILE A 214 24.87 12.13 2.04
CA ILE A 214 25.53 13.23 2.75
C ILE A 214 25.36 13.05 4.26
N VAL A 215 26.47 13.12 4.99
CA VAL A 215 26.52 13.11 6.46
C VAL A 215 26.80 14.50 6.99
N ASP A 216 27.74 15.20 6.38
CA ASP A 216 28.13 16.58 6.69
C ASP A 216 28.59 17.30 5.41
N GLU A 217 29.10 18.53 5.55
CA GLU A 217 29.46 19.44 4.45
C GLU A 217 30.47 18.81 3.45
N VAL A 218 31.32 17.88 3.91
CA VAL A 218 32.41 17.33 3.09
C VAL A 218 32.37 15.80 2.98
N THR A 219 31.44 15.12 3.69
CA THR A 219 31.41 13.67 3.80
C THR A 219 30.19 13.06 3.11
N VAL A 220 30.43 12.22 2.09
CA VAL A 220 29.43 11.39 1.43
C VAL A 220 29.78 9.93 1.66
N VAL A 221 28.87 9.16 2.31
CA VAL A 221 29.16 7.77 2.75
C VAL A 221 28.50 6.69 1.91
N ALA A 222 27.61 7.06 0.98
CA ALA A 222 26.90 6.12 0.12
C ALA A 222 26.35 6.82 -1.13
N PRO A 223 26.12 6.09 -2.25
CA PRO A 223 25.37 6.63 -3.38
C PRO A 223 23.89 6.75 -3.01
N GLY A 224 23.50 7.92 -2.54
CA GLY A 224 22.12 8.21 -2.17
C GLY A 224 21.39 8.99 -3.26
N ILE A 225 20.10 9.25 -3.01
CA ILE A 225 19.20 9.99 -3.91
C ILE A 225 18.51 11.14 -3.17
N ASN A 226 17.82 12.02 -3.90
CA ASN A 226 16.95 13.01 -3.28
C ASN A 226 15.55 12.41 -3.04
N GLY A 227 15.36 11.85 -1.86
CA GLY A 227 14.10 11.26 -1.43
C GLY A 227 13.37 12.04 -0.34
N LYS A 228 13.85 13.23 0.00
CA LYS A 228 13.34 14.02 1.13
C LYS A 228 11.91 14.51 0.91
N MET A 229 11.06 14.40 1.94
CA MET A 229 9.76 15.05 1.99
C MET A 229 9.93 16.56 2.20
N SER A 230 9.12 17.38 1.53
CA SER A 230 9.09 18.84 1.73
C SER A 230 8.30 19.20 2.99
N GLU A 231 8.54 20.40 3.52
CA GLU A 231 7.82 20.93 4.69
C GLU A 231 6.32 21.09 4.44
N ILE A 232 5.90 21.45 3.23
CA ILE A 232 4.48 21.58 2.88
C ILE A 232 3.74 20.23 2.92
N ASN A 233 4.38 19.17 2.43
CA ASN A 233 3.81 17.83 2.50
C ASN A 233 3.76 17.33 3.96
N ALA A 234 4.78 17.61 4.74
CA ALA A 234 4.83 17.25 6.15
C ALA A 234 3.77 18.02 6.98
N ALA A 235 3.61 19.30 6.74
CA ALA A 235 2.58 20.13 7.36
C ALA A 235 1.17 19.62 7.05
N PHE A 236 0.90 19.24 5.80
CA PHE A 236 -0.37 18.63 5.43
C PHE A 236 -0.57 17.27 6.12
N GLY A 237 0.50 16.49 6.27
CA GLY A 237 0.47 15.22 7.02
C GLY A 237 0.07 15.41 8.49
N LEU A 238 0.60 16.46 9.15
CA LEU A 238 0.22 16.81 10.52
C LEU A 238 -1.28 17.14 10.63
N LEU A 239 -1.79 17.91 9.69
CA LEU A 239 -3.22 18.20 9.63
C LEU A 239 -4.05 16.94 9.35
N GLN A 240 -3.63 16.11 8.44
CA GLN A 240 -4.31 14.81 8.15
C GLN A 240 -4.42 13.91 9.38
N LEU A 241 -3.39 13.85 10.22
CA LEU A 241 -3.41 13.05 11.47
C LEU A 241 -4.51 13.49 12.44
N GLN A 242 -4.88 14.78 12.46
CA GLN A 242 -5.97 15.27 13.31
C GLN A 242 -7.34 14.77 12.86
N HIS A 243 -7.48 14.35 11.60
CA HIS A 243 -8.75 13.93 11.01
C HIS A 243 -8.81 12.43 10.70
N ILE A 244 -7.70 11.70 10.82
CA ILE A 244 -7.57 10.32 10.30
C ILE A 244 -8.55 9.36 10.96
N ASP A 245 -8.75 9.44 12.28
CA ASP A 245 -9.64 8.52 13.00
C ASP A 245 -11.10 8.66 12.53
N ARG A 246 -11.56 9.90 12.32
CA ARG A 246 -12.88 10.17 11.76
C ARG A 246 -13.01 9.60 10.34
N ALA A 247 -11.97 9.76 9.52
CA ALA A 247 -11.94 9.21 8.17
C ALA A 247 -11.98 7.68 8.18
N MET A 248 -11.27 7.04 9.10
CA MET A 248 -11.27 5.58 9.30
C MET A 248 -12.62 5.05 9.77
N ILE A 249 -13.27 5.74 10.73
CA ILE A 249 -14.63 5.38 11.19
C ILE A 249 -15.61 5.38 10.01
N ARG A 250 -15.58 6.43 9.18
CA ARG A 250 -16.47 6.50 8.01
C ARG A 250 -16.19 5.40 6.98
N ARG A 251 -14.94 5.07 6.72
CA ARG A 251 -14.57 3.95 5.84
C ARG A 251 -15.10 2.62 6.37
N ARG A 252 -15.02 2.39 7.69
CA ARG A 252 -15.57 1.20 8.34
C ARG A 252 -17.09 1.09 8.16
N GLU A 253 -17.82 2.20 8.34
CA GLU A 253 -19.27 2.23 8.11
C GLU A 253 -19.64 1.83 6.68
N ILE A 254 -18.92 2.35 5.69
CA ILE A 254 -19.12 2.02 4.28
C ILE A 254 -18.80 0.54 4.03
N ASP A 255 -17.69 0.04 4.56
CA ASP A 255 -17.29 -1.37 4.44
C ASP A 255 -18.36 -2.30 5.02
N GLN A 256 -18.82 -2.02 6.24
CA GLN A 256 -19.86 -2.79 6.90
C GLN A 256 -21.17 -2.79 6.10
N THR A 257 -21.56 -1.63 5.55
CA THR A 257 -22.73 -1.51 4.70
C THR A 257 -22.61 -2.38 3.44
N TYR A 258 -21.47 -2.34 2.77
CA TYR A 258 -21.23 -3.21 1.62
C TYR A 258 -21.31 -4.69 2.01
N ARG A 259 -20.62 -5.11 3.08
CA ARG A 259 -20.65 -6.51 3.53
C ARG A 259 -22.05 -6.99 3.81
N GLU A 260 -22.84 -6.21 4.55
CA GLU A 260 -24.21 -6.56 4.87
C GLU A 260 -25.09 -6.64 3.63
N GLN A 261 -24.98 -5.67 2.74
CA GLN A 261 -25.86 -5.53 1.59
C GLN A 261 -25.50 -6.44 0.40
N LEU A 262 -24.25 -6.91 0.32
CA LEU A 262 -23.76 -7.72 -0.79
C LEU A 262 -23.64 -9.22 -0.46
N LYS A 263 -23.69 -9.63 0.82
CA LYS A 263 -23.45 -11.02 1.27
C LYS A 263 -24.36 -12.07 0.60
N ASP A 264 -25.60 -11.67 0.29
CA ASP A 264 -26.62 -12.56 -0.27
C ASP A 264 -26.74 -12.48 -1.80
N ILE A 265 -25.89 -11.67 -2.45
CA ILE A 265 -25.88 -11.57 -3.92
C ILE A 265 -25.12 -12.75 -4.50
N LYS A 266 -25.84 -13.64 -5.19
CA LYS A 266 -25.24 -14.81 -5.82
C LYS A 266 -24.17 -14.41 -6.82
N GLY A 267 -23.01 -15.05 -6.75
CA GLY A 267 -21.89 -14.78 -7.64
C GLY A 267 -21.03 -13.56 -7.27
N ILE A 268 -21.31 -12.88 -6.15
CA ILE A 268 -20.39 -11.89 -5.57
C ILE A 268 -19.70 -12.53 -4.35
N ARG A 269 -18.38 -12.67 -4.42
CA ARG A 269 -17.55 -13.08 -3.28
C ARG A 269 -16.84 -11.86 -2.70
N ILE A 270 -17.12 -11.53 -1.46
CA ILE A 270 -16.44 -10.48 -0.72
C ILE A 270 -15.13 -11.06 -0.16
N VAL A 271 -14.03 -10.34 -0.36
CA VAL A 271 -12.73 -10.75 0.23
C VAL A 271 -12.81 -10.64 1.75
N ALA A 272 -12.36 -11.68 2.44
CA ALA A 272 -12.42 -11.73 3.90
C ALA A 272 -11.53 -10.65 4.53
N GLU A 273 -11.97 -10.11 5.66
CA GLU A 273 -11.09 -9.34 6.53
C GLU A 273 -10.08 -10.27 7.20
N GLY A 274 -8.87 -9.77 7.43
CA GLY A 274 -7.79 -10.52 8.06
C GLY A 274 -7.99 -10.77 9.57
N GLY A 275 -8.95 -11.59 9.96
CA GLY A 275 -9.09 -12.10 11.33
C GLY A 275 -9.32 -11.02 12.40
N GLN A 276 -8.58 -11.08 13.53
CA GLN A 276 -8.70 -10.15 14.67
C GLN A 276 -7.90 -8.84 14.50
N ASN A 277 -7.49 -8.51 13.30
CA ASN A 277 -6.68 -7.34 13.00
C ASN A 277 -7.54 -6.06 12.98
N VAL A 278 -6.92 -4.93 13.36
CA VAL A 278 -7.52 -3.62 13.11
C VAL A 278 -7.30 -3.26 11.65
N ALA A 279 -8.36 -3.19 10.87
CA ALA A 279 -8.32 -2.83 9.46
C ALA A 279 -8.40 -1.30 9.26
N ASN A 280 -7.87 -0.82 8.12
CA ASN A 280 -7.96 0.58 7.72
C ASN A 280 -8.95 0.84 6.58
N TYR A 281 -9.59 -0.21 6.07
CA TYR A 281 -10.63 -0.13 5.03
C TYR A 281 -10.16 0.66 3.80
N SER A 282 -8.91 0.39 3.38
CA SER A 282 -8.28 1.10 2.24
C SER A 282 -9.00 0.84 0.93
N TYR A 283 -9.46 -0.39 0.73
CA TYR A 283 -10.13 -0.89 -0.47
C TYR A 283 -11.32 -1.77 -0.10
N PHE A 284 -12.27 -1.91 -1.02
CA PHE A 284 -13.33 -2.89 -0.92
C PHE A 284 -13.33 -3.79 -2.17
N PRO A 285 -12.50 -4.83 -2.22
CA PRO A 285 -12.45 -5.78 -3.32
C PRO A 285 -13.59 -6.80 -3.23
N ILE A 286 -14.25 -7.02 -4.37
CA ILE A 286 -15.16 -8.12 -4.63
C ILE A 286 -14.65 -8.97 -5.79
N LEU A 287 -15.01 -10.24 -5.80
CA LEU A 287 -14.72 -11.15 -6.91
C LEU A 287 -16.03 -11.56 -7.57
N ILE A 288 -16.09 -11.42 -8.88
CA ILE A 288 -17.26 -11.77 -9.68
C ILE A 288 -17.10 -13.20 -10.13
N GLU A 289 -17.89 -14.10 -9.53
CA GLU A 289 -17.88 -15.53 -9.79
C GLU A 289 -18.82 -15.90 -10.94
N ALA A 290 -18.68 -17.10 -11.47
CA ALA A 290 -19.44 -17.58 -12.64
C ALA A 290 -20.96 -17.57 -12.46
N ASP A 291 -21.43 -17.60 -11.23
CA ASP A 291 -22.86 -17.56 -10.90
C ASP A 291 -23.48 -16.14 -10.94
N TYR A 292 -22.67 -15.10 -11.10
CA TYR A 292 -23.15 -13.75 -11.29
C TYR A 292 -23.59 -13.56 -12.75
N PRO A 293 -24.71 -12.85 -13.04
CA PRO A 293 -25.25 -12.73 -14.41
C PRO A 293 -24.32 -12.07 -15.43
N LEU A 294 -23.38 -11.26 -14.98
CA LEU A 294 -22.39 -10.58 -15.81
C LEU A 294 -20.98 -11.03 -15.42
N ASP A 295 -20.09 -11.17 -16.39
CA ASP A 295 -18.67 -11.27 -16.05
C ASP A 295 -18.11 -9.95 -15.49
N ARG A 296 -16.91 -10.00 -14.90
CA ARG A 296 -16.26 -8.85 -14.29
C ARG A 296 -16.16 -7.65 -15.25
N ASP A 297 -15.83 -7.86 -16.51
CA ASP A 297 -15.62 -6.77 -17.45
C ASP A 297 -16.95 -6.18 -17.94
N ALA A 298 -17.97 -6.99 -18.14
CA ALA A 298 -19.32 -6.53 -18.43
C ALA A 298 -19.88 -5.69 -17.26
N LEU A 299 -19.73 -6.16 -16.02
CA LEU A 299 -20.11 -5.41 -14.83
C LEU A 299 -19.33 -4.08 -14.70
N TYR A 300 -18.02 -4.11 -14.95
CA TYR A 300 -17.20 -2.90 -14.97
C TYR A 300 -17.70 -1.87 -15.98
N GLN A 301 -18.10 -2.29 -17.18
CA GLN A 301 -18.65 -1.38 -18.18
C GLN A 301 -20.04 -0.86 -17.80
N LYS A 302 -20.92 -1.71 -17.24
CA LYS A 302 -22.23 -1.30 -16.72
C LYS A 302 -22.08 -0.20 -15.68
N LEU A 303 -21.26 -0.42 -14.65
CA LEU A 303 -20.99 0.57 -13.61
C LEU A 303 -20.48 1.89 -14.19
N LYS A 304 -19.57 1.82 -15.16
CA LYS A 304 -19.04 3.00 -15.83
C LYS A 304 -20.11 3.77 -16.62
N GLN A 305 -21.04 3.09 -17.28
CA GLN A 305 -22.19 3.73 -17.95
C GLN A 305 -23.10 4.45 -16.94
N GLU A 306 -23.15 3.97 -15.72
CA GLU A 306 -23.88 4.58 -14.60
C GLU A 306 -23.05 5.64 -13.83
N ASN A 307 -21.91 6.10 -14.39
CA ASN A 307 -20.95 7.01 -13.75
C ASN A 307 -20.36 6.51 -12.42
N ILE A 308 -20.24 5.18 -12.25
CA ILE A 308 -19.56 4.54 -11.11
C ILE A 308 -18.23 3.97 -11.62
N PHE A 309 -17.12 4.57 -11.19
CA PHE A 309 -15.77 4.26 -11.67
C PHE A 309 -15.04 3.35 -10.68
N ALA A 310 -15.46 2.09 -10.63
CA ALA A 310 -14.75 1.04 -9.92
C ALA A 310 -13.37 0.77 -10.57
N ARG A 311 -12.49 -0.01 -9.91
CA ARG A 311 -11.15 -0.34 -10.43
C ARG A 311 -10.87 -1.84 -10.33
N ARG A 312 -10.16 -2.35 -11.34
CA ARG A 312 -9.72 -3.74 -11.42
C ARG A 312 -8.33 -3.88 -10.79
N TYR A 313 -8.22 -3.70 -9.47
CA TYR A 313 -6.97 -3.83 -8.75
C TYR A 313 -6.80 -5.25 -8.20
N PHE A 314 -5.84 -6.05 -8.74
CA PHE A 314 -4.82 -5.63 -9.70
C PHE A 314 -4.96 -6.43 -11.00
N TYR A 315 -5.27 -5.73 -12.05
CA TYR A 315 -5.36 -6.26 -13.42
C TYR A 315 -4.87 -5.19 -14.42
N PRO A 316 -4.01 -5.52 -15.42
CA PRO A 316 -3.34 -6.83 -15.55
C PRO A 316 -2.36 -7.11 -14.40
N LEU A 317 -1.96 -8.38 -14.22
CA LEU A 317 -0.90 -8.73 -13.27
C LEU A 317 0.44 -8.09 -13.68
N ILE A 318 1.29 -7.80 -12.69
CA ILE A 318 2.65 -7.29 -12.94
C ILE A 318 3.43 -8.26 -13.85
N SER A 319 3.27 -9.56 -13.64
CA SER A 319 3.90 -10.62 -14.45
C SER A 319 3.54 -10.59 -15.95
N GLU A 320 2.45 -9.92 -16.33
CA GLU A 320 2.01 -9.81 -17.72
C GLU A 320 2.64 -8.61 -18.45
N PHE A 321 3.26 -7.67 -17.75
CA PHE A 321 3.86 -6.50 -18.38
C PHE A 321 5.12 -6.86 -19.20
N PRO A 322 5.40 -6.11 -20.28
CA PRO A 322 6.47 -6.44 -21.23
C PRO A 322 7.84 -6.69 -20.58
N MET A 323 8.18 -5.97 -19.50
CA MET A 323 9.47 -6.09 -18.82
C MET A 323 9.58 -7.35 -17.92
N TYR A 324 8.44 -8.01 -17.61
CA TYR A 324 8.39 -9.16 -16.70
C TYR A 324 7.94 -10.46 -17.36
N ARG A 325 7.07 -10.41 -18.39
CA ARG A 325 6.43 -11.58 -18.98
C ARG A 325 7.37 -12.64 -19.54
N GLY A 326 8.63 -12.29 -19.81
CA GLY A 326 9.66 -13.22 -20.25
C GLY A 326 10.37 -13.98 -19.12
N MET A 327 10.10 -13.64 -17.86
CA MET A 327 10.72 -14.29 -16.71
C MET A 327 10.08 -15.66 -16.44
N PRO A 328 10.87 -16.71 -16.08
CA PRO A 328 10.30 -18.02 -15.76
C PRO A 328 9.22 -17.99 -14.69
N SER A 329 9.41 -17.20 -13.62
CA SER A 329 8.44 -17.04 -12.54
C SER A 329 7.15 -16.30 -12.94
N ALA A 330 7.16 -15.57 -14.07
CA ALA A 330 6.02 -14.82 -14.57
C ALA A 330 5.05 -15.69 -15.41
N GLN A 331 5.39 -16.95 -15.68
CA GLN A 331 4.55 -17.84 -16.48
C GLN A 331 3.21 -18.10 -15.79
N ARG A 332 2.12 -18.06 -16.55
CA ARG A 332 0.74 -18.20 -16.02
C ARG A 332 0.52 -19.47 -15.21
N ASN A 333 1.15 -20.58 -15.63
CA ASN A 333 1.02 -21.87 -14.95
C ASN A 333 1.65 -21.87 -13.54
N ASN A 334 2.56 -20.95 -13.25
CA ASN A 334 3.17 -20.78 -11.93
C ASN A 334 2.32 -19.88 -11.01
N LEU A 335 1.33 -19.18 -11.57
CA LEU A 335 0.55 -18.14 -10.90
C LEU A 335 -0.97 -18.35 -11.11
N PRO A 336 -1.50 -19.59 -10.94
CA PRO A 336 -2.89 -19.91 -11.26
C PRO A 336 -3.89 -19.08 -10.45
N VAL A 337 -3.65 -18.91 -9.14
CA VAL A 337 -4.56 -18.18 -8.25
C VAL A 337 -4.56 -16.69 -8.58
N ALA A 338 -3.39 -16.08 -8.77
CA ALA A 338 -3.28 -14.68 -9.12
C ALA A 338 -3.97 -14.37 -10.46
N ASN A 339 -3.81 -15.24 -11.47
CA ASN A 339 -4.49 -15.10 -12.76
C ASN A 339 -6.01 -15.21 -12.64
N GLU A 340 -6.50 -16.18 -11.87
CA GLU A 340 -7.93 -16.35 -11.61
C GLU A 340 -8.51 -15.11 -10.91
N VAL A 341 -7.91 -14.69 -9.80
CA VAL A 341 -8.34 -13.51 -9.03
C VAL A 341 -8.30 -12.25 -9.89
N ALA A 342 -7.23 -12.02 -10.65
CA ALA A 342 -7.11 -10.85 -11.52
C ALA A 342 -8.23 -10.79 -12.58
N SER A 343 -8.73 -11.94 -13.05
CA SER A 343 -9.85 -12.00 -14.00
C SER A 343 -11.21 -11.65 -13.38
N LYS A 344 -11.34 -11.77 -12.04
CA LYS A 344 -12.60 -11.63 -11.30
C LYS A 344 -12.71 -10.36 -10.46
N VAL A 345 -11.58 -9.76 -10.08
CA VAL A 345 -11.54 -8.68 -9.09
C VAL A 345 -12.12 -7.36 -9.59
N LEU A 346 -12.90 -6.72 -8.71
CA LEU A 346 -13.38 -5.35 -8.86
C LEU A 346 -13.38 -4.66 -7.49
N CYS A 347 -12.65 -3.54 -7.35
CA CYS A 347 -12.67 -2.72 -6.15
C CYS A 347 -13.78 -1.67 -6.27
N LEU A 348 -14.71 -1.68 -5.32
CA LEU A 348 -15.81 -0.72 -5.22
C LEU A 348 -15.34 0.60 -4.59
N PRO A 349 -16.05 1.71 -4.85
CA PRO A 349 -15.76 3.00 -4.23
C PRO A 349 -15.79 2.95 -2.70
N ILE A 350 -14.71 3.41 -2.06
CA ILE A 350 -14.64 3.56 -0.61
C ILE A 350 -13.75 4.76 -0.24
N TYR A 351 -14.37 5.81 0.32
CA TYR A 351 -13.68 7.03 0.80
C TYR A 351 -14.61 7.82 1.73
N PRO A 352 -14.08 8.66 2.64
CA PRO A 352 -14.90 9.32 3.67
C PRO A 352 -16.04 10.21 3.15
N ALA A 353 -15.84 10.83 1.99
CA ALA A 353 -16.85 11.71 1.36
C ALA A 353 -17.91 10.96 0.54
N LEU A 354 -17.85 9.63 0.45
CA LEU A 354 -18.91 8.83 -0.22
C LEU A 354 -20.19 8.93 0.63
N ASP A 355 -21.21 9.59 0.07
CA ASP A 355 -22.49 9.74 0.74
C ASP A 355 -23.35 8.47 0.65
N ASN A 356 -24.41 8.44 1.45
CA ASN A 356 -25.27 7.25 1.54
C ASN A 356 -26.12 7.05 0.26
N ASP A 357 -26.44 8.11 -0.47
CA ASP A 357 -27.20 8.02 -1.72
C ASP A 357 -26.34 7.41 -2.83
N ASP A 358 -25.08 7.83 -2.95
CA ASP A 358 -24.13 7.23 -3.88
C ASP A 358 -23.80 5.79 -3.48
N LEU A 359 -23.67 5.48 -2.18
CA LEU A 359 -23.48 4.12 -1.68
C LEU A 359 -24.67 3.22 -2.05
N ALA A 360 -25.90 3.69 -1.83
CA ALA A 360 -27.11 2.97 -2.20
C ALA A 360 -27.20 2.77 -3.74
N ARG A 361 -26.81 3.76 -4.53
CA ARG A 361 -26.76 3.66 -5.99
C ARG A 361 -25.81 2.56 -6.46
N ILE A 362 -24.60 2.46 -5.86
CA ILE A 362 -23.64 1.40 -6.18
C ILE A 362 -24.23 0.03 -5.85
N ILE A 363 -24.81 -0.14 -4.66
CA ILE A 363 -25.41 -1.40 -4.21
C ILE A 363 -26.56 -1.81 -5.12
N ASN A 364 -27.44 -0.87 -5.50
CA ASN A 364 -28.58 -1.13 -6.38
C ASN A 364 -28.11 -1.53 -7.80
N SER A 365 -27.03 -0.94 -8.29
CA SER A 365 -26.45 -1.32 -9.57
C SER A 365 -25.90 -2.76 -9.58
N LEU A 366 -25.41 -3.22 -8.44
CA LEU A 366 -24.93 -4.61 -8.27
C LEU A 366 -26.09 -5.62 -8.08
N ARG A 367 -27.24 -5.18 -7.60
CA ARG A 367 -28.46 -6.01 -7.39
C ARG A 367 -29.37 -6.06 -8.62
N GLY A 368 -29.40 -4.99 -9.40
CA GLY A 368 -30.28 -4.84 -10.54
C GLY A 368 -29.65 -5.40 -11.81
N HIS A 369 -30.22 -6.47 -12.32
CA HIS A 369 -29.87 -7.09 -13.60
C HIS A 369 -31.04 -7.01 -14.55
#